data_0ab1ea883c4bdc80adbacfbc9611bad8
#
_entry.id   0ab1ea883c4bdc80adbacfbc9611bad8
#
_cell.length_a   1.000
_cell.length_b   1.000
_cell.length_c   1.000
_cell.angle_alpha   90.00
_cell.angle_beta   90.00
_cell.angle_gamma   90.00
#
_symmetry.space_group_name_H-M   'P 1'
#
loop_
_entity.id
_entity.type
_entity.pdbx_description
1 polymer ?
#
loop_
_entity_poly.entity_id
_entity_poly.type
_entity_poly.pdbx_seq_one_letter_code
_entity_poly.pdbx_strand_id
1 'polypeptide(L)'
;MKKKIIIIILLSLLSSQDIRYLDEVFDEVEKTEDVVYGNAPDLPFIFLFEWNTQDIDLGMDIYEPAGDTLTNRPVIIFLHSGSFFAGNNEADDMVDLSIASAKRGYVAVSMEYRLGLNILSTYSGERAVYRGVQDASAAIRYLREFHEEYNIDPDKIFIWGSSAGSFIGLHLAYSQEDERPESTFGGGNDPDLGCIDCSGNTYSHYSRPNALVSCWGAIGGLDWIDIEDNIPTLMFHGDLDLIVPIGSGFPFTINITLPVVYGSSLIHDRLNELGIENQLYVGDNELHEYWGTLNGNWFGGPNGNYTQITNNAYNFLYNQLTVSGLGDVNQDNNIDVLDVVQSVNLILSDEYNQLADIDNNGIINILDIVQLIDLIL
;
A
#
# COMPACT_ATOMS: atom_id res chain seq x y z
N MET A 1 54.81 -28.81 -35.36
CA MET A 1 54.05 -28.79 -34.08
C MET A 1 52.96 -27.75 -34.18
N LYS A 2 51.69 -28.14 -34.35
CA LYS A 2 50.52 -27.23 -34.37
C LYS A 2 50.08 -26.97 -32.94
N LYS A 3 50.21 -25.74 -32.43
CA LYS A 3 49.64 -25.31 -31.14
C LYS A 3 48.13 -25.24 -31.28
N LYS A 4 47.42 -26.11 -30.57
CA LYS A 4 45.96 -25.98 -30.37
C LYS A 4 45.74 -24.89 -29.34
N ILE A 5 45.14 -23.77 -29.77
CA ILE A 5 44.61 -22.75 -28.86
C ILE A 5 43.25 -23.30 -28.36
N ILE A 6 43.15 -23.63 -27.06
CA ILE A 6 41.90 -23.95 -26.40
C ILE A 6 41.32 -22.62 -25.96
N ILE A 7 40.27 -22.16 -26.63
CA ILE A 7 39.44 -21.04 -26.17
C ILE A 7 38.48 -21.61 -25.12
N ILE A 8 38.74 -21.34 -23.85
CA ILE A 8 37.77 -21.58 -22.78
C ILE A 8 36.79 -20.43 -22.84
N ILE A 9 35.62 -20.70 -23.42
CA ILE A 9 34.47 -19.80 -23.29
C ILE A 9 33.94 -19.98 -21.85
N LEU A 10 34.28 -19.05 -20.95
CA LEU A 10 33.53 -18.88 -19.72
C LEU A 10 32.14 -18.34 -20.10
N LEU A 11 31.15 -19.22 -20.23
CA LEU A 11 29.77 -18.82 -20.05
C LEU A 11 29.62 -18.44 -18.59
N SER A 12 29.78 -17.16 -18.26
CA SER A 12 29.19 -16.60 -17.04
C SER A 12 27.68 -16.78 -17.19
N LEU A 13 27.10 -17.62 -16.36
CA LEU A 13 25.68 -17.57 -16.03
C LEU A 13 25.50 -16.17 -15.40
N LEU A 14 25.04 -15.22 -16.18
CA LEU A 14 24.40 -14.01 -15.66
C LEU A 14 23.11 -14.51 -14.98
N SER A 15 23.19 -14.88 -13.71
CA SER A 15 22.01 -14.84 -12.88
C SER A 15 21.67 -13.36 -12.78
N SER A 16 20.48 -12.94 -13.19
CA SER A 16 19.96 -11.65 -12.79
C SER A 16 20.11 -11.57 -11.28
N GLN A 17 20.72 -10.52 -10.79
CA GLN A 17 20.82 -10.30 -9.36
C GLN A 17 19.43 -9.90 -8.88
N ASP A 18 18.98 -10.51 -7.79
CA ASP A 18 17.71 -10.17 -7.19
C ASP A 18 17.76 -8.72 -6.65
N ILE A 19 16.75 -7.94 -6.97
CA ILE A 19 16.66 -6.51 -6.65
C ILE A 19 15.80 -6.36 -5.41
N ARG A 20 16.36 -5.78 -4.35
CA ARG A 20 15.64 -5.48 -3.12
C ARG A 20 14.39 -4.63 -3.42
N TYR A 21 13.31 -4.86 -2.70
CA TYR A 21 11.96 -4.28 -2.84
C TYR A 21 11.18 -4.77 -4.07
N LEU A 22 11.84 -5.43 -5.00
CA LEU A 22 11.21 -6.03 -6.17
C LEU A 22 11.19 -7.56 -6.05
N ASP A 23 12.34 -8.16 -5.74
CA ASP A 23 12.50 -9.61 -5.60
C ASP A 23 12.58 -10.02 -4.13
N GLU A 24 12.28 -11.30 -3.83
CA GLU A 24 12.49 -11.84 -2.50
C GLU A 24 13.99 -12.08 -2.27
N VAL A 25 14.62 -11.24 -1.45
CA VAL A 25 16.04 -11.26 -1.12
C VAL A 25 16.33 -11.76 0.30
N PHE A 26 15.29 -11.99 1.10
CA PHE A 26 15.36 -12.54 2.44
C PHE A 26 14.59 -13.86 2.54
N ASP A 27 15.18 -14.87 3.18
CA ASP A 27 14.56 -16.19 3.35
C ASP A 27 13.58 -16.24 4.52
N GLU A 28 13.88 -15.50 5.61
CA GLU A 28 13.16 -15.55 6.88
C GLU A 28 12.58 -14.19 7.25
N VAL A 29 11.46 -14.23 7.97
CA VAL A 29 10.69 -13.04 8.41
C VAL A 29 10.49 -13.14 9.92
N GLU A 30 10.69 -12.04 10.60
CA GLU A 30 10.34 -11.86 12.01
C GLU A 30 8.97 -11.18 12.10
N LYS A 31 8.10 -11.66 13.01
CA LYS A 31 6.76 -11.10 13.25
C LYS A 31 6.69 -10.59 14.69
N THR A 32 6.28 -9.33 14.84
CA THR A 32 5.87 -8.76 16.13
C THR A 32 4.35 -8.65 16.13
N GLU A 33 3.70 -9.40 17.01
CA GLU A 33 2.23 -9.48 17.09
C GLU A 33 1.65 -8.44 18.06
N ASP A 34 0.39 -8.07 17.84
CA ASP A 34 -0.43 -7.27 18.75
C ASP A 34 0.17 -5.91 19.15
N VAL A 35 0.88 -5.23 18.22
CA VAL A 35 1.38 -3.87 18.47
C VAL A 35 0.21 -2.91 18.52
N VAL A 36 -0.01 -2.26 19.68
CA VAL A 36 -1.09 -1.31 19.86
C VAL A 36 -0.70 0.05 19.28
N TYR A 37 -1.34 0.45 18.18
CA TYR A 37 -1.10 1.74 17.53
C TYR A 37 -2.05 2.85 17.99
N GLY A 38 -3.13 2.50 18.67
CA GLY A 38 -4.13 3.45 19.11
C GLY A 38 -5.17 2.85 20.03
N ASN A 39 -6.10 3.69 20.49
CA ASN A 39 -7.26 3.29 21.27
C ASN A 39 -8.44 4.17 20.86
N ALA A 40 -9.61 3.57 20.59
CA ALA A 40 -10.77 4.32 20.11
C ALA A 40 -12.10 3.62 20.46
N PRO A 41 -13.21 4.37 20.51
CA PRO A 41 -14.55 3.79 20.72
C PRO A 41 -14.94 2.86 19.56
N ASP A 42 -15.27 1.61 19.88
CA ASP A 42 -15.76 0.61 18.95
C ASP A 42 -17.17 0.12 19.30
N LEU A 43 -17.83 -0.48 18.31
CA LEU A 43 -19.16 -1.05 18.45
C LEU A 43 -19.06 -2.46 19.07
N PRO A 44 -19.77 -2.76 20.17
CA PRO A 44 -19.72 -4.07 20.81
C PRO A 44 -20.31 -5.20 19.94
N PHE A 45 -21.08 -4.83 18.91
CA PHE A 45 -21.64 -5.70 17.88
C PHE A 45 -21.80 -4.94 16.55
N ILE A 46 -21.49 -5.58 15.45
CA ILE A 46 -21.58 -5.06 14.09
C ILE A 46 -22.95 -4.45 13.72
N PHE A 47 -24.00 -4.86 14.38
CA PHE A 47 -25.39 -4.49 14.06
C PHE A 47 -26.07 -3.63 15.13
N LEU A 48 -25.38 -3.23 16.17
CA LEU A 48 -26.00 -2.53 17.28
C LEU A 48 -25.72 -1.03 17.26
N PHE A 49 -26.45 -0.35 18.11
CA PHE A 49 -26.53 1.09 18.20
C PHE A 49 -25.18 1.73 18.55
N GLU A 50 -24.75 2.72 17.81
CA GLU A 50 -23.48 3.42 17.97
C GLU A 50 -23.37 4.24 19.28
N TRP A 51 -24.46 4.45 20.00
CA TRP A 51 -24.46 5.10 21.30
C TRP A 51 -23.91 4.24 22.45
N ASN A 52 -23.63 2.97 22.22
CA ASN A 52 -23.10 2.03 23.23
C ASN A 52 -21.71 1.52 22.84
N THR A 53 -20.80 2.43 22.51
CA THR A 53 -19.42 2.11 22.21
C THR A 53 -18.60 1.82 23.46
N GLN A 54 -17.52 1.07 23.29
CA GLN A 54 -16.49 0.81 24.30
C GLN A 54 -15.13 1.07 23.66
N ASP A 55 -14.23 1.68 24.42
CA ASP A 55 -12.87 1.88 23.97
C ASP A 55 -12.16 0.54 23.86
N ILE A 56 -11.53 0.31 22.70
CA ILE A 56 -10.70 -0.85 22.44
C ILE A 56 -9.30 -0.41 22.03
N ASP A 57 -8.32 -1.25 22.30
CA ASP A 57 -7.00 -1.12 21.72
C ASP A 57 -7.06 -1.51 20.24
N LEU A 58 -6.43 -0.70 19.40
CA LEU A 58 -6.32 -0.92 17.97
C LEU A 58 -4.94 -1.55 17.70
N GLY A 59 -4.95 -2.78 17.19
CA GLY A 59 -3.76 -3.61 17.02
C GLY A 59 -3.29 -3.73 15.58
N MET A 60 -2.03 -4.06 15.42
CA MET A 60 -1.42 -4.44 14.14
C MET A 60 -0.30 -5.43 14.37
N ASP A 61 -0.03 -6.23 13.35
CA ASP A 61 1.14 -7.13 13.30
C ASP A 61 2.19 -6.54 12.37
N ILE A 62 3.45 -6.54 12.81
CA ILE A 62 4.58 -6.02 12.05
C ILE A 62 5.47 -7.17 11.62
N TYR A 63 5.76 -7.24 10.32
CA TYR A 63 6.62 -8.24 9.70
C TYR A 63 7.87 -7.57 9.16
N GLU A 64 9.04 -8.09 9.53
CA GLU A 64 10.33 -7.53 9.15
C GLU A 64 11.23 -8.61 8.54
N PRO A 65 12.12 -8.26 7.59
CA PRO A 65 13.11 -9.21 7.09
C PRO A 65 14.09 -9.59 8.22
N ALA A 66 14.22 -10.88 8.50
CA ALA A 66 15.08 -11.37 9.57
C ALA A 66 16.56 -11.03 9.33
N GLY A 67 17.18 -10.40 10.32
CA GLY A 67 18.60 -10.04 10.26
C GLY A 67 18.94 -8.85 9.35
N ASP A 68 17.97 -8.13 8.81
CA ASP A 68 18.20 -6.91 8.06
C ASP A 68 18.70 -5.78 8.98
N THR A 69 19.70 -5.05 8.53
CA THR A 69 20.32 -3.94 9.29
C THR A 69 20.06 -2.57 8.71
N LEU A 70 19.27 -2.48 7.62
CA LEU A 70 18.94 -1.20 7.01
C LEU A 70 17.97 -0.41 7.91
N THR A 71 18.21 0.88 8.07
CA THR A 71 17.50 1.74 9.04
C THR A 71 16.39 2.62 8.44
N ASN A 72 16.28 2.70 7.12
CA ASN A 72 15.29 3.55 6.44
C ASN A 72 14.48 2.72 5.44
N ARG A 73 13.81 1.69 5.96
CA ARG A 73 13.02 0.77 5.13
C ARG A 73 11.65 1.35 4.82
N PRO A 74 11.17 1.26 3.58
CA PRO A 74 9.79 1.62 3.27
C PRO A 74 8.81 0.67 3.95
N VAL A 75 7.61 1.19 4.23
CA VAL A 75 6.53 0.46 4.91
C VAL A 75 5.37 0.21 3.94
N ILE A 76 4.77 -0.98 4.01
CA ILE A 76 3.48 -1.26 3.39
C ILE A 76 2.48 -1.62 4.49
N ILE A 77 1.40 -0.84 4.62
CA ILE A 77 0.28 -1.13 5.51
C ILE A 77 -0.79 -1.87 4.72
N PHE A 78 -1.10 -3.08 5.12
CA PHE A 78 -2.13 -3.92 4.56
C PHE A 78 -3.45 -3.74 5.31
N LEU A 79 -4.52 -3.47 4.53
CA LEU A 79 -5.88 -3.28 5.02
C LEU A 79 -6.76 -4.40 4.46
N HIS A 80 -7.27 -5.25 5.35
CA HIS A 80 -8.01 -6.44 4.99
C HIS A 80 -9.38 -6.14 4.35
N SER A 81 -9.94 -7.12 3.67
CA SER A 81 -11.31 -7.11 3.15
C SER A 81 -12.33 -7.46 4.24
N GLY A 82 -13.62 -7.59 3.86
CA GLY A 82 -14.66 -8.06 4.76
C GLY A 82 -15.82 -7.09 4.95
N SER A 83 -15.96 -6.09 4.05
CA SER A 83 -17.14 -5.20 3.98
C SER A 83 -17.42 -4.42 5.27
N PHE A 84 -16.42 -4.12 6.07
CA PHE A 84 -16.56 -3.51 7.43
C PHE A 84 -17.46 -4.33 8.38
N PHE A 85 -17.57 -5.59 8.11
CA PHE A 85 -18.48 -6.52 8.76
C PHE A 85 -17.75 -7.71 9.38
N ALA A 86 -16.68 -8.13 8.76
CA ALA A 86 -15.82 -9.25 9.11
C ALA A 86 -14.40 -8.97 8.63
N GLY A 87 -13.51 -9.94 8.80
CA GLY A 87 -12.10 -9.84 8.46
C GLY A 87 -11.26 -9.46 9.67
N ASN A 88 -9.97 -9.66 9.52
CA ASN A 88 -8.96 -9.32 10.52
C ASN A 88 -7.56 -9.27 9.85
N ASN A 89 -6.56 -8.83 10.60
CA ASN A 89 -5.16 -8.76 10.18
C ASN A 89 -4.49 -10.13 9.94
N GLU A 90 -5.12 -11.24 10.37
CA GLU A 90 -4.64 -12.61 10.18
C GLU A 90 -5.31 -13.33 8.99
N ALA A 91 -6.07 -12.61 8.15
CA ALA A 91 -6.61 -13.16 6.92
C ALA A 91 -5.47 -13.71 6.04
N ASP A 92 -5.72 -14.84 5.34
CA ASP A 92 -4.68 -15.55 4.59
C ASP A 92 -3.94 -14.64 3.59
N ASP A 93 -4.66 -13.76 2.90
CA ASP A 93 -4.09 -12.81 1.94
C ASP A 93 -3.23 -11.74 2.64
N MET A 94 -3.64 -11.23 3.78
CA MET A 94 -2.89 -10.22 4.55
C MET A 94 -1.59 -10.79 5.08
N VAL A 95 -1.62 -12.02 5.61
CA VAL A 95 -0.43 -12.71 6.12
C VAL A 95 0.55 -13.01 4.98
N ASP A 96 0.06 -13.55 3.84
CA ASP A 96 0.91 -13.90 2.70
C ASP A 96 1.57 -12.65 2.09
N LEU A 97 0.80 -11.59 1.87
CA LEU A 97 1.31 -10.30 1.37
C LEU A 97 2.34 -9.68 2.34
N SER A 98 2.09 -9.77 3.65
CA SER A 98 3.03 -9.24 4.65
C SER A 98 4.36 -10.01 4.64
N ILE A 99 4.31 -11.34 4.60
CA ILE A 99 5.50 -12.18 4.49
C ILE A 99 6.24 -11.93 3.18
N ALA A 100 5.52 -11.88 2.05
CA ALA A 100 6.11 -11.62 0.74
C ALA A 100 6.76 -10.24 0.64
N SER A 101 6.20 -9.23 1.30
CA SER A 101 6.78 -7.88 1.36
C SER A 101 8.02 -7.82 2.26
N ALA A 102 7.96 -8.44 3.43
CA ALA A 102 9.12 -8.51 4.33
C ALA A 102 10.29 -9.24 3.66
N LYS A 103 10.03 -10.34 2.94
CA LYS A 103 11.07 -11.02 2.16
C LYS A 103 11.70 -10.16 1.06
N ARG A 104 11.01 -9.13 0.59
CA ARG A 104 11.53 -8.13 -0.36
C ARG A 104 12.29 -6.99 0.30
N GLY A 105 12.27 -6.92 1.63
CA GLY A 105 12.99 -5.89 2.37
C GLY A 105 12.14 -4.74 2.89
N TYR A 106 10.83 -4.74 2.64
CA TYR A 106 9.90 -3.80 3.27
C TYR A 106 9.69 -4.15 4.75
N VAL A 107 9.28 -3.17 5.53
CA VAL A 107 8.52 -3.44 6.76
C VAL A 107 7.05 -3.55 6.35
N ALA A 108 6.43 -4.67 6.66
CA ALA A 108 5.03 -4.90 6.33
C ALA A 108 4.18 -4.86 7.60
N VAL A 109 3.04 -4.20 7.52
CA VAL A 109 2.12 -4.02 8.64
C VAL A 109 0.76 -4.54 8.23
N SER A 110 0.27 -5.58 8.89
CA SER A 110 -1.12 -6.02 8.75
C SER A 110 -1.92 -5.46 9.92
N MET A 111 -2.85 -4.53 9.65
CA MET A 111 -3.56 -3.83 10.73
C MET A 111 -5.02 -4.24 10.86
N GLU A 112 -5.48 -4.26 12.11
CA GLU A 112 -6.90 -4.24 12.45
C GLU A 112 -7.47 -2.83 12.27
N TYR A 113 -8.73 -2.74 11.91
CA TYR A 113 -9.50 -1.51 11.93
C TYR A 113 -10.92 -1.78 12.43
N ARG A 114 -11.57 -0.77 13.01
CA ARG A 114 -12.92 -0.92 13.59
C ARG A 114 -13.95 -1.28 12.51
N LEU A 115 -14.66 -2.37 12.75
CA LEU A 115 -15.79 -2.81 11.94
C LEU A 115 -17.06 -2.06 12.35
N GLY A 116 -18.18 -2.28 11.67
CA GLY A 116 -19.45 -1.72 12.12
C GLY A 116 -20.43 -1.36 11.01
N LEU A 117 -20.41 -2.08 9.89
CA LEU A 117 -21.41 -1.93 8.85
C LEU A 117 -22.74 -2.58 9.29
N ASN A 118 -23.79 -1.79 9.37
CA ASN A 118 -25.17 -2.23 9.51
C ASN A 118 -25.96 -1.94 8.23
N ILE A 119 -26.16 -2.95 7.42
CA ILE A 119 -26.85 -2.83 6.12
C ILE A 119 -28.32 -2.37 6.23
N LEU A 120 -28.87 -2.30 7.42
CA LEU A 120 -30.22 -1.79 7.67
C LEU A 120 -30.27 -0.30 8.01
N SER A 121 -29.10 0.34 8.17
CA SER A 121 -28.96 1.77 8.45
C SER A 121 -28.42 2.52 7.24
N THR A 122 -29.06 3.60 6.86
CA THR A 122 -28.65 4.45 5.72
C THR A 122 -27.32 5.17 5.93
N TYR A 123 -26.85 5.30 7.16
CA TYR A 123 -25.64 6.07 7.50
C TYR A 123 -24.48 5.18 7.91
N SER A 124 -24.72 3.94 8.20
CA SER A 124 -23.73 3.02 8.76
C SER A 124 -22.56 2.78 7.82
N GLY A 125 -22.77 2.77 6.51
CA GLY A 125 -21.70 2.57 5.51
C GLY A 125 -20.65 3.68 5.57
N GLU A 126 -21.07 4.95 5.49
CA GLU A 126 -20.19 6.11 5.57
C GLU A 126 -19.45 6.16 6.91
N ARG A 127 -20.18 5.91 8.01
CA ARG A 127 -19.60 5.90 9.36
C ARG A 127 -18.59 4.77 9.58
N ALA A 128 -18.83 3.58 8.99
CA ALA A 128 -17.90 2.46 9.08
C ALA A 128 -16.62 2.75 8.28
N VAL A 129 -16.73 3.27 7.06
CA VAL A 129 -15.57 3.72 6.27
C VAL A 129 -14.80 4.79 7.03
N TYR A 130 -15.47 5.79 7.57
CA TYR A 130 -14.83 6.91 8.28
C TYR A 130 -14.06 6.45 9.53
N ARG A 131 -14.59 5.50 10.33
CA ARG A 131 -13.84 4.89 11.43
C ARG A 131 -12.57 4.19 10.94
N GLY A 132 -12.67 3.41 9.87
CA GLY A 132 -11.51 2.77 9.25
C GLY A 132 -10.46 3.77 8.76
N VAL A 133 -10.90 4.92 8.20
CA VAL A 133 -9.99 6.02 7.79
C VAL A 133 -9.28 6.63 9.00
N GLN A 134 -10.00 6.88 10.10
CA GLN A 134 -9.40 7.34 11.35
C GLN A 134 -8.37 6.36 11.90
N ASP A 135 -8.65 5.06 11.80
CA ASP A 135 -7.74 4.01 12.30
C ASP A 135 -6.48 3.92 11.43
N ALA A 136 -6.60 3.94 10.11
CA ALA A 136 -5.45 3.96 9.20
C ALA A 136 -4.62 5.25 9.35
N SER A 137 -5.28 6.40 9.54
CA SER A 137 -4.62 7.66 9.91
C SER A 137 -3.80 7.51 11.20
N ALA A 138 -4.38 6.89 12.22
CA ALA A 138 -3.70 6.67 13.50
C ALA A 138 -2.50 5.71 13.37
N ALA A 139 -2.62 4.66 12.56
CA ALA A 139 -1.52 3.73 12.30
C ALA A 139 -0.34 4.42 11.59
N ILE A 140 -0.59 5.25 10.56
CA ILE A 140 0.45 6.03 9.89
C ILE A 140 1.14 7.00 10.87
N ARG A 141 0.37 7.72 11.71
CA ARG A 141 0.93 8.64 12.70
C ARG A 141 1.77 7.90 13.75
N TYR A 142 1.35 6.72 14.17
CA TYR A 142 2.11 5.84 15.07
C TYR A 142 3.44 5.41 14.44
N LEU A 143 3.42 4.91 13.21
CA LEU A 143 4.62 4.46 12.51
C LEU A 143 5.61 5.62 12.28
N ARG A 144 5.12 6.82 12.00
CA ARG A 144 5.97 8.03 11.90
C ARG A 144 6.58 8.44 13.23
N GLU A 145 5.84 8.32 14.34
CA GLU A 145 6.36 8.61 15.68
C GLU A 145 7.46 7.63 16.10
N PHE A 146 7.28 6.35 15.81
CA PHE A 146 8.19 5.28 16.21
C PHE A 146 9.10 4.79 15.07
N HIS A 147 9.35 5.64 14.07
CA HIS A 147 10.12 5.25 12.88
C HIS A 147 11.54 4.75 13.21
N GLU A 148 12.21 5.32 14.20
CA GLU A 148 13.53 4.86 14.65
C GLU A 148 13.48 3.47 15.30
N GLU A 149 12.39 3.16 16.04
CA GLU A 149 12.22 1.87 16.71
C GLU A 149 12.09 0.73 15.72
N TYR A 150 11.34 0.95 14.63
CA TYR A 150 11.09 -0.04 13.58
C TYR A 150 12.06 0.09 12.39
N ASN A 151 13.06 0.99 12.45
CA ASN A 151 14.00 1.25 11.36
C ASN A 151 13.31 1.52 10.03
N ILE A 152 12.29 2.35 10.01
CA ILE A 152 11.49 2.68 8.82
C ILE A 152 11.76 4.11 8.33
N ASP A 153 11.50 4.33 7.05
CA ASP A 153 11.47 5.65 6.45
C ASP A 153 10.08 6.29 6.66
N PRO A 154 9.94 7.34 7.48
CA PRO A 154 8.66 7.98 7.74
C PRO A 154 8.05 8.66 6.51
N ASP A 155 8.84 8.89 5.46
CA ASP A 155 8.40 9.51 4.21
C ASP A 155 8.09 8.48 3.10
N LYS A 156 8.17 7.19 3.42
CA LYS A 156 7.87 6.08 2.49
C LYS A 156 6.92 5.06 3.10
N ILE A 157 5.70 5.52 3.41
CA ILE A 157 4.62 4.70 3.96
C ILE A 157 3.54 4.52 2.89
N PHE A 158 3.33 3.29 2.46
CA PHE A 158 2.37 2.91 1.43
C PHE A 158 1.18 2.20 2.05
N ILE A 159 0.02 2.28 1.41
CA ILE A 159 -1.15 1.48 1.74
C ILE A 159 -1.43 0.48 0.61
N TRP A 160 -1.78 -0.74 1.00
CA TRP A 160 -2.33 -1.74 0.11
C TRP A 160 -3.64 -2.28 0.69
N GLY A 161 -4.75 -1.87 0.11
CA GLY A 161 -6.07 -2.26 0.57
C GLY A 161 -6.74 -3.30 -0.32
N SER A 162 -7.54 -4.17 0.30
CA SER A 162 -8.44 -5.11 -0.37
C SER A 162 -9.88 -4.78 -0.02
N SER A 163 -10.77 -4.58 -1.00
CA SER A 163 -12.21 -4.33 -0.81
C SER A 163 -12.47 -3.20 0.20
N ALA A 164 -13.01 -3.50 1.37
CA ALA A 164 -13.21 -2.54 2.46
C ALA A 164 -11.91 -1.78 2.81
N GLY A 165 -10.78 -2.47 2.85
CA GLY A 165 -9.47 -1.85 3.05
C GLY A 165 -9.07 -0.89 1.94
N SER A 166 -9.49 -1.15 0.69
CA SER A 166 -9.32 -0.21 -0.42
C SER A 166 -10.18 1.04 -0.27
N PHE A 167 -11.41 0.91 0.23
CA PHE A 167 -12.23 2.09 0.59
C PHE A 167 -11.50 2.96 1.60
N ILE A 168 -10.96 2.36 2.66
CA ILE A 168 -10.18 3.09 3.67
C ILE A 168 -9.00 3.82 3.01
N GLY A 169 -8.19 3.10 2.21
CA GLY A 169 -7.02 3.66 1.56
C GLY A 169 -7.36 4.81 0.62
N LEU A 170 -8.40 4.66 -0.23
CA LEU A 170 -8.85 5.70 -1.17
C LEU A 170 -9.39 6.94 -0.44
N HIS A 171 -10.22 6.76 0.59
CA HIS A 171 -10.72 7.89 1.37
C HIS A 171 -9.60 8.58 2.16
N LEU A 172 -8.67 7.83 2.75
CA LEU A 172 -7.54 8.42 3.44
C LEU A 172 -6.60 9.17 2.48
N ALA A 173 -6.44 8.67 1.25
CA ALA A 173 -5.60 9.34 0.25
C ALA A 173 -6.21 10.66 -0.25
N TYR A 174 -7.52 10.70 -0.47
CA TYR A 174 -8.15 11.73 -1.29
C TYR A 174 -9.24 12.54 -0.61
N SER A 175 -9.72 12.19 0.60
CA SER A 175 -10.70 13.03 1.27
C SER A 175 -10.07 13.92 2.33
N GLN A 176 -10.57 15.15 2.42
CA GLN A 176 -10.15 16.15 3.38
C GLN A 176 -11.18 16.29 4.52
N GLU A 177 -10.81 17.00 5.59
CA GLU A 177 -11.68 17.16 6.77
C GLU A 177 -12.98 17.94 6.46
N ASP A 178 -12.96 18.86 5.52
CA ASP A 178 -14.14 19.62 5.10
C ASP A 178 -15.09 18.84 4.18
N GLU A 179 -14.66 17.68 3.69
CA GLU A 179 -15.46 16.72 2.93
C GLU A 179 -16.03 15.60 3.80
N ARG A 180 -15.83 15.72 5.10
CA ARG A 180 -16.33 14.78 6.09
C ARG A 180 -17.84 14.56 5.92
N PRO A 181 -18.32 13.30 5.72
CA PRO A 181 -19.73 13.01 5.51
C PRO A 181 -20.61 13.53 6.67
N GLU A 182 -21.74 14.14 6.34
CA GLU A 182 -22.65 14.72 7.33
C GLU A 182 -23.11 13.68 8.38
N SER A 183 -23.26 12.42 7.96
CA SER A 183 -23.62 11.32 8.83
C SER A 183 -22.63 11.08 9.98
N THR A 184 -21.39 11.52 9.86
CA THR A 184 -20.31 11.32 10.85
C THR A 184 -20.27 12.35 11.96
N PHE A 185 -20.96 13.50 11.81
CA PHE A 185 -21.10 14.51 12.87
C PHE A 185 -22.05 14.10 13.99
N GLY A 186 -22.69 12.96 13.82
CA GLY A 186 -23.64 12.47 14.80
C GLY A 186 -25.06 13.02 14.61
N GLY A 187 -26.00 12.40 15.28
CA GLY A 187 -27.41 12.80 15.22
C GLY A 187 -28.31 11.74 15.85
N GLY A 188 -29.39 12.17 16.49
CA GLY A 188 -30.24 11.24 17.24
C GLY A 188 -29.48 10.64 18.42
N ASN A 189 -29.14 9.37 18.32
CA ASN A 189 -28.37 8.65 19.37
C ASN A 189 -26.93 8.33 18.91
N ASP A 190 -26.55 8.65 17.66
CA ASP A 190 -25.24 8.32 17.14
C ASP A 190 -24.24 9.43 17.52
N PRO A 191 -23.05 9.07 18.06
CA PRO A 191 -22.05 10.06 18.48
C PRO A 191 -21.41 10.74 17.27
N ASP A 192 -20.88 11.95 17.48
CA ASP A 192 -19.92 12.58 16.58
C ASP A 192 -18.62 11.75 16.60
N LEU A 193 -18.13 11.34 15.42
CA LEU A 193 -16.91 10.54 15.29
C LEU A 193 -15.62 11.38 15.43
N GLY A 194 -15.72 12.71 15.43
CA GLY A 194 -14.55 13.60 15.48
C GLY A 194 -13.85 13.73 14.11
N CYS A 195 -12.74 14.44 14.06
CA CYS A 195 -11.95 14.62 12.85
C CYS A 195 -11.16 13.36 12.47
N ILE A 196 -10.65 13.32 11.22
CA ILE A 196 -9.87 12.17 10.73
C ILE A 196 -8.67 11.90 11.65
N ASP A 197 -7.94 12.92 12.03
CA ASP A 197 -6.71 12.81 12.83
C ASP A 197 -6.93 12.92 14.34
N CYS A 198 -8.19 12.95 14.81
CA CYS A 198 -8.52 13.10 16.23
C CYS A 198 -8.71 11.78 16.98
N SER A 199 -8.77 10.64 16.28
CA SER A 199 -9.07 9.33 16.84
C SER A 199 -7.82 8.43 16.88
N GLY A 200 -7.84 7.41 17.71
CA GLY A 200 -6.81 6.39 17.83
C GLY A 200 -5.64 6.81 18.70
N ASN A 201 -4.95 7.89 18.36
CA ASN A 201 -3.82 8.42 19.13
C ASN A 201 -3.72 9.96 18.98
N THR A 202 -2.75 10.56 19.67
CA THR A 202 -2.55 12.02 19.72
C THR A 202 -1.27 12.50 19.03
N TYR A 203 -0.61 11.64 18.24
CA TYR A 203 0.60 12.03 17.51
C TYR A 203 0.26 13.01 16.40
N SER A 204 1.09 14.07 16.26
CA SER A 204 0.83 15.20 15.36
C SER A 204 1.57 15.07 14.02
N HIS A 205 1.69 13.86 13.50
CA HIS A 205 2.29 13.60 12.20
C HIS A 205 1.27 13.70 11.07
N TYR A 206 1.74 13.98 9.86
CA TYR A 206 0.95 13.85 8.66
C TYR A 206 0.44 12.41 8.51
N SER A 207 -0.79 12.22 8.10
CA SER A 207 -1.48 10.91 8.16
C SER A 207 -1.80 10.31 6.81
N ARG A 208 -1.38 10.93 5.70
CA ARG A 208 -1.63 10.40 4.35
C ARG A 208 -0.51 9.45 3.91
N PRO A 209 -0.83 8.42 3.10
CA PRO A 209 0.19 7.55 2.51
C PRO A 209 0.99 8.27 1.42
N ASN A 210 2.15 7.71 1.05
CA ASN A 210 2.97 8.20 -0.05
C ASN A 210 2.61 7.54 -1.40
N ALA A 211 1.98 6.38 -1.39
CA ALA A 211 1.36 5.72 -2.54
C ALA A 211 0.28 4.73 -2.08
N LEU A 212 -0.61 4.36 -2.99
CA LEU A 212 -1.74 3.48 -2.72
C LEU A 212 -1.84 2.35 -3.76
N VAL A 213 -2.00 1.12 -3.28
CA VAL A 213 -2.48 -0.03 -4.07
C VAL A 213 -3.90 -0.35 -3.63
N SER A 214 -4.86 -0.20 -4.52
CA SER A 214 -6.29 -0.39 -4.29
C SER A 214 -6.81 -1.60 -5.08
N CYS A 215 -7.17 -2.66 -4.40
CA CYS A 215 -7.75 -3.84 -5.01
C CYS A 215 -9.28 -3.80 -4.85
N TRP A 216 -10.04 -3.70 -5.98
CA TRP A 216 -11.52 -3.68 -6.04
C TRP A 216 -12.17 -2.72 -5.04
N GLY A 217 -11.62 -1.51 -4.98
CA GLY A 217 -12.11 -0.44 -4.11
C GLY A 217 -13.01 0.58 -4.81
N ALA A 218 -13.55 1.49 -4.03
CA ALA A 218 -14.31 2.64 -4.50
C ALA A 218 -14.20 3.82 -3.52
N ILE A 219 -14.60 5.02 -3.97
CA ILE A 219 -14.65 6.24 -3.16
C ILE A 219 -16.07 6.80 -3.11
N GLY A 220 -16.40 7.56 -2.07
CA GLY A 220 -17.73 8.16 -1.87
C GLY A 220 -18.02 9.37 -2.75
N GLY A 221 -17.00 10.11 -3.18
CA GLY A 221 -17.14 11.28 -4.06
C GLY A 221 -15.92 11.44 -4.98
N LEU A 222 -16.14 11.69 -6.27
CA LEU A 222 -15.05 11.97 -7.22
C LEU A 222 -14.53 13.40 -7.08
N ASP A 223 -15.33 14.29 -6.57
CA ASP A 223 -15.01 15.68 -6.27
C ASP A 223 -14.10 15.83 -5.04
N TRP A 224 -13.92 14.79 -4.26
CA TRP A 224 -12.93 14.75 -3.18
C TRP A 224 -11.49 14.57 -3.69
N ILE A 225 -11.31 14.10 -4.92
CA ILE A 225 -9.98 13.90 -5.50
C ILE A 225 -9.51 15.23 -6.11
N ASP A 226 -8.56 15.87 -5.46
CA ASP A 226 -7.96 17.13 -5.87
C ASP A 226 -6.49 16.98 -6.27
N ILE A 227 -5.97 17.97 -7.03
CA ILE A 227 -4.59 17.96 -7.51
C ILE A 227 -3.57 18.05 -6.36
N GLU A 228 -3.96 18.67 -5.26
CA GLU A 228 -3.12 18.84 -4.08
C GLU A 228 -2.82 17.52 -3.36
N ASP A 229 -3.69 16.52 -3.50
CA ASP A 229 -3.49 15.19 -2.89
C ASP A 229 -2.29 14.48 -3.50
N ASN A 230 -2.16 14.50 -4.83
CA ASN A 230 -1.05 13.99 -5.63
C ASN A 230 -0.45 12.66 -5.11
N ILE A 231 -1.31 11.70 -4.77
CA ILE A 231 -0.90 10.38 -4.25
C ILE A 231 -0.92 9.36 -5.40
N PRO A 232 0.23 8.82 -5.82
CA PRO A 232 0.30 7.79 -6.84
C PRO A 232 -0.57 6.59 -6.48
N THR A 233 -1.43 6.13 -7.40
CA THR A 233 -2.40 5.08 -7.12
C THR A 233 -2.43 4.00 -8.18
N LEU A 234 -2.22 2.75 -7.77
CA LEU A 234 -2.42 1.56 -8.59
C LEU A 234 -3.75 0.90 -8.21
N MET A 235 -4.55 0.55 -9.21
CA MET A 235 -5.86 -0.06 -9.01
C MET A 235 -6.00 -1.38 -9.76
N PHE A 236 -6.65 -2.36 -9.11
CA PHE A 236 -7.09 -3.62 -9.71
C PHE A 236 -8.59 -3.77 -9.51
N HIS A 237 -9.34 -4.16 -10.57
CA HIS A 237 -10.78 -4.34 -10.47
C HIS A 237 -11.28 -5.35 -11.49
N GLY A 238 -12.18 -6.26 -11.08
CA GLY A 238 -12.89 -7.15 -12.01
C GLY A 238 -14.04 -6.43 -12.72
N ASP A 239 -14.20 -6.62 -14.02
CA ASP A 239 -15.27 -5.98 -14.79
C ASP A 239 -16.68 -6.53 -14.50
N LEU A 240 -16.77 -7.72 -13.90
CA LEU A 240 -18.01 -8.34 -13.44
C LEU A 240 -18.18 -8.28 -11.91
N ASP A 241 -17.52 -7.36 -11.24
CA ASP A 241 -17.64 -7.19 -9.79
C ASP A 241 -19.06 -6.74 -9.40
N LEU A 242 -19.77 -7.61 -8.65
CA LEU A 242 -21.14 -7.37 -8.17
C LEU A 242 -21.18 -6.87 -6.71
N ILE A 243 -20.03 -6.81 -6.04
CA ILE A 243 -19.89 -6.36 -4.64
C ILE A 243 -19.55 -4.89 -4.63
N VAL A 244 -18.49 -4.51 -5.35
CA VAL A 244 -18.07 -3.12 -5.53
C VAL A 244 -18.10 -2.79 -7.02
N PRO A 245 -18.93 -1.86 -7.49
CA PRO A 245 -19.01 -1.56 -8.92
C PRO A 245 -17.70 -0.94 -9.42
N ILE A 246 -17.18 -1.41 -10.55
CA ILE A 246 -15.99 -0.82 -11.19
C ILE A 246 -16.24 0.61 -11.69
N GLY A 247 -17.50 0.93 -12.08
CA GLY A 247 -17.98 2.27 -12.41
C GLY A 247 -18.70 2.92 -11.22
N SER A 248 -19.87 3.53 -11.45
CA SER A 248 -20.72 4.03 -10.37
C SER A 248 -21.86 3.09 -10.06
N GLY A 249 -22.19 2.94 -8.79
CA GLY A 249 -23.32 2.10 -8.37
C GLY A 249 -23.43 1.96 -6.87
N PHE A 250 -24.35 1.09 -6.45
CA PHE A 250 -24.49 0.75 -5.04
C PHE A 250 -23.67 -0.50 -4.72
N PRO A 251 -22.91 -0.51 -3.60
CA PRO A 251 -22.27 -1.73 -3.12
C PRO A 251 -23.28 -2.88 -2.98
N PHE A 252 -22.86 -4.10 -3.26
CA PHE A 252 -23.70 -5.31 -3.27
C PHE A 252 -24.90 -5.26 -4.23
N THR A 253 -24.93 -4.31 -5.16
CA THR A 253 -26.09 -4.05 -6.04
C THR A 253 -27.41 -3.72 -5.30
N ILE A 254 -27.32 -3.36 -4.01
CA ILE A 254 -28.48 -3.11 -3.13
C ILE A 254 -28.71 -1.61 -2.97
N ASN A 255 -29.79 -1.12 -3.53
CA ASN A 255 -30.22 0.28 -3.52
C ASN A 255 -31.04 0.66 -2.27
N ILE A 256 -30.83 0.06 -1.09
CA ILE A 256 -31.79 0.31 0.01
C ILE A 256 -31.19 1.21 1.07
N THR A 257 -29.91 1.08 1.37
CA THR A 257 -29.31 1.73 2.56
C THR A 257 -27.88 2.22 2.36
N LEU A 258 -27.19 1.77 1.31
CA LEU A 258 -25.83 2.20 1.06
C LEU A 258 -25.82 3.33 0.01
N PRO A 259 -24.92 4.33 0.14
CA PRO A 259 -24.78 5.39 -0.84
C PRO A 259 -24.20 4.85 -2.15
N VAL A 260 -24.38 5.62 -3.22
CA VAL A 260 -23.65 5.40 -4.48
C VAL A 260 -22.16 5.62 -4.22
N VAL A 261 -21.35 4.72 -4.78
CA VAL A 261 -19.90 4.82 -4.76
C VAL A 261 -19.34 4.88 -6.19
N TYR A 262 -18.12 5.33 -6.32
CA TYR A 262 -17.40 5.48 -7.58
C TYR A 262 -16.21 4.54 -7.56
N GLY A 263 -16.23 3.54 -8.43
CA GLY A 263 -15.19 2.50 -8.50
C GLY A 263 -13.99 2.91 -9.34
N SER A 264 -13.07 1.97 -9.47
CA SER A 264 -11.73 2.21 -9.99
C SER A 264 -11.68 2.82 -11.39
N SER A 265 -12.65 2.57 -12.27
CA SER A 265 -12.64 3.18 -13.61
C SER A 265 -12.87 4.68 -13.58
N LEU A 266 -13.79 5.15 -12.72
CA LEU A 266 -14.08 6.59 -12.59
C LEU A 266 -13.00 7.30 -11.78
N ILE A 267 -12.41 6.63 -10.80
CA ILE A 267 -11.23 7.15 -10.07
C ILE A 267 -10.07 7.32 -11.04
N HIS A 268 -9.79 6.33 -11.88
CA HIS A 268 -8.75 6.38 -12.91
C HIS A 268 -8.93 7.56 -13.86
N ASP A 269 -10.17 7.75 -14.38
CA ASP A 269 -10.49 8.87 -15.26
C ASP A 269 -10.23 10.21 -14.54
N ARG A 270 -10.67 10.34 -13.30
CA ARG A 270 -10.49 11.56 -12.50
C ARG A 270 -9.01 11.86 -12.21
N LEU A 271 -8.22 10.85 -11.83
CA LEU A 271 -6.78 11.01 -11.60
C LEU A 271 -6.04 11.44 -12.88
N ASN A 272 -6.44 10.88 -14.04
CA ASN A 272 -5.89 11.28 -15.33
C ASN A 272 -6.25 12.73 -15.70
N GLU A 273 -7.47 13.17 -15.41
CA GLU A 273 -7.89 14.57 -15.61
C GLU A 273 -7.01 15.54 -14.82
N LEU A 274 -6.61 15.15 -13.61
CA LEU A 274 -5.78 15.95 -12.72
C LEU A 274 -4.27 15.80 -12.99
N GLY A 275 -3.86 14.81 -13.79
CA GLY A 275 -2.46 14.50 -14.06
C GLY A 275 -1.75 13.82 -12.87
N ILE A 276 -2.49 13.19 -11.96
CA ILE A 276 -1.96 12.40 -10.86
C ILE A 276 -1.54 11.04 -11.38
N GLU A 277 -0.34 10.58 -11.01
CA GLU A 277 0.18 9.28 -11.43
C GLU A 277 -0.76 8.16 -10.99
N ASN A 278 -1.22 7.37 -11.96
CA ASN A 278 -2.09 6.25 -11.64
C ASN A 278 -2.08 5.16 -12.72
N GLN A 279 -2.44 3.94 -12.32
CA GLN A 279 -2.59 2.80 -13.22
C GLN A 279 -3.85 2.02 -12.83
N LEU A 280 -4.54 1.46 -13.82
CA LEU A 280 -5.70 0.59 -13.62
C LEU A 280 -5.53 -0.70 -14.42
N TYR A 281 -5.59 -1.83 -13.73
CA TYR A 281 -5.68 -3.16 -14.33
C TYR A 281 -7.10 -3.71 -14.16
N VAL A 282 -7.79 -3.91 -15.28
CA VAL A 282 -9.13 -4.50 -15.29
C VAL A 282 -9.02 -5.99 -15.55
N GLY A 283 -9.54 -6.79 -14.62
CA GLY A 283 -9.69 -8.24 -14.81
C GLY A 283 -10.87 -8.54 -15.74
N ASP A 284 -10.60 -9.14 -16.91
CA ASP A 284 -11.62 -9.46 -17.92
C ASP A 284 -12.44 -10.69 -17.50
N ASN A 285 -13.75 -10.53 -17.37
CA ASN A 285 -14.70 -11.51 -16.83
C ASN A 285 -14.43 -11.93 -15.38
N GLU A 286 -13.75 -11.10 -14.61
CA GLU A 286 -13.43 -11.37 -13.21
C GLU A 286 -14.43 -10.74 -12.24
N LEU A 287 -14.65 -11.45 -11.14
CA LEU A 287 -15.53 -11.05 -10.05
C LEU A 287 -14.74 -10.28 -8.98
N HIS A 288 -15.38 -10.02 -7.83
CA HIS A 288 -14.75 -9.43 -6.64
C HIS A 288 -13.66 -10.34 -6.07
N GLU A 289 -12.56 -9.77 -5.57
CA GLU A 289 -11.43 -10.52 -4.97
C GLU A 289 -10.91 -11.66 -5.87
N TYR A 290 -10.68 -11.38 -7.16
CA TYR A 290 -10.37 -12.41 -8.16
C TYR A 290 -8.96 -13.03 -8.05
N TRP A 291 -8.23 -12.78 -7.01
CA TRP A 291 -6.97 -13.48 -6.69
C TRP A 291 -7.17 -14.82 -5.93
N GLY A 292 -8.39 -15.24 -5.75
CA GLY A 292 -8.72 -16.58 -5.22
C GLY A 292 -9.21 -16.60 -3.78
N THR A 293 -9.54 -15.45 -3.21
CA THR A 293 -10.04 -15.39 -1.84
C THR A 293 -11.53 -15.04 -1.79
N LEU A 294 -12.10 -15.24 -0.62
CA LEU A 294 -13.39 -14.72 -0.23
C LEU A 294 -13.23 -14.09 1.16
N ASN A 295 -13.34 -12.78 1.25
CA ASN A 295 -13.06 -12.01 2.48
C ASN A 295 -11.66 -12.33 3.07
N GLY A 296 -10.64 -12.38 2.20
CA GLY A 296 -9.27 -12.63 2.60
C GLY A 296 -8.91 -14.06 2.95
N ASN A 297 -9.86 -15.01 2.95
CA ASN A 297 -9.60 -16.41 3.34
C ASN A 297 -9.54 -17.32 2.10
N TRP A 298 -8.46 -18.09 1.97
CA TRP A 298 -8.21 -18.92 0.81
C TRP A 298 -8.59 -20.39 1.02
N PHE A 299 -9.45 -20.89 0.18
CA PHE A 299 -9.69 -22.33 0.09
C PHE A 299 -8.72 -22.96 -0.92
N GLY A 300 -7.55 -23.39 -0.43
CA GLY A 300 -6.54 -24.05 -1.26
C GLY A 300 -5.46 -23.12 -1.82
N GLY A 301 -5.33 -21.93 -1.29
CA GLY A 301 -4.33 -20.93 -1.68
C GLY A 301 -4.80 -19.99 -2.80
N PRO A 302 -3.95 -19.01 -3.17
CA PRO A 302 -4.26 -18.05 -4.22
C PRO A 302 -4.27 -18.69 -5.60
N ASN A 303 -4.92 -18.04 -6.56
CA ASN A 303 -4.93 -18.45 -7.96
C ASN A 303 -3.82 -17.74 -8.79
N GLY A 304 -3.81 -17.98 -10.12
CA GLY A 304 -2.79 -17.38 -10.99
C GLY A 304 -2.84 -15.85 -11.09
N ASN A 305 -3.99 -15.21 -10.82
CA ASN A 305 -4.11 -13.75 -10.85
C ASN A 305 -3.34 -13.10 -9.69
N TYR A 306 -3.22 -13.78 -8.55
CA TYR A 306 -2.47 -13.28 -7.40
C TYR A 306 -1.02 -12.92 -7.76
N THR A 307 -0.32 -13.82 -8.45
CA THR A 307 1.07 -13.56 -8.87
C THR A 307 1.17 -12.36 -9.81
N GLN A 308 0.22 -12.19 -10.73
CA GLN A 308 0.21 -11.05 -11.64
C GLN A 308 -0.07 -9.74 -10.91
N ILE A 309 -1.05 -9.74 -10.00
CA ILE A 309 -1.43 -8.58 -9.19
C ILE A 309 -0.25 -8.14 -8.32
N THR A 310 0.35 -9.08 -7.60
CA THR A 310 1.47 -8.80 -6.67
C THR A 310 2.71 -8.31 -7.41
N ASN A 311 3.07 -8.92 -8.55
CA ASN A 311 4.20 -8.44 -9.36
C ASN A 311 3.98 -7.01 -9.86
N ASN A 312 2.79 -6.69 -10.38
CA ASN A 312 2.49 -5.33 -10.82
C ASN A 312 2.51 -4.33 -9.65
N ALA A 313 2.01 -4.74 -8.48
CA ALA A 313 2.00 -3.89 -7.30
C ALA A 313 3.43 -3.62 -6.77
N TYR A 314 4.28 -4.65 -6.67
CA TYR A 314 5.68 -4.42 -6.25
C TYR A 314 6.46 -3.59 -7.27
N ASN A 315 6.25 -3.79 -8.58
CA ASN A 315 6.85 -2.93 -9.60
C ASN A 315 6.39 -1.46 -9.44
N PHE A 316 5.10 -1.24 -9.21
CA PHE A 316 4.57 0.10 -8.97
C PHE A 316 5.19 0.73 -7.71
N LEU A 317 5.17 0.03 -6.58
CA LEU A 317 5.73 0.53 -5.32
C LEU A 317 7.24 0.75 -5.40
N TYR A 318 7.98 -0.12 -6.08
CA TYR A 318 9.40 0.06 -6.33
C TYR A 318 9.69 1.37 -7.09
N ASN A 319 8.89 1.68 -8.11
CA ASN A 319 9.01 2.93 -8.84
C ASN A 319 8.76 4.17 -7.96
N GLN A 320 7.95 4.03 -6.88
CA GLN A 320 7.75 5.12 -5.91
C GLN A 320 8.93 5.27 -4.93
N LEU A 321 9.81 4.28 -4.85
CA LEU A 321 11.04 4.35 -4.06
C LEU A 321 12.20 4.97 -4.86
N THR A 322 12.17 4.82 -6.18
CA THR A 322 13.22 5.33 -7.04
C THR A 322 13.19 6.86 -7.10
N VAL A 323 14.33 7.46 -6.95
CA VAL A 323 14.47 8.91 -7.06
C VAL A 323 14.26 9.34 -8.50
N SER A 324 13.49 10.40 -8.72
CA SER A 324 13.40 11.00 -10.05
C SER A 324 14.79 11.34 -10.58
N GLY A 325 15.16 10.80 -11.73
CA GLY A 325 16.52 10.94 -12.27
C GLY A 325 17.51 9.90 -11.76
N LEU A 326 17.05 8.80 -11.13
CA LEU A 326 17.93 7.69 -10.74
C LEU A 326 18.74 7.22 -11.95
N GLY A 327 20.06 7.15 -11.78
CA GLY A 327 21.01 6.86 -12.86
C GLY A 327 21.55 8.09 -13.59
N ASP A 328 20.89 9.24 -13.52
CA ASP A 328 21.41 10.52 -14.03
C ASP A 328 22.23 11.22 -12.92
N VAL A 329 23.40 10.67 -12.66
CA VAL A 329 24.24 11.05 -11.51
C VAL A 329 24.84 12.43 -11.68
N ASN A 330 25.04 12.86 -12.95
CA ASN A 330 25.58 14.16 -13.31
C ASN A 330 24.48 15.24 -13.49
N GLN A 331 23.19 14.85 -13.49
CA GLN A 331 22.01 15.69 -13.64
C GLN A 331 21.96 16.48 -14.96
N ASP A 332 22.39 15.86 -16.05
CA ASP A 332 22.31 16.44 -17.39
C ASP A 332 21.06 16.02 -18.18
N ASN A 333 20.15 15.27 -17.55
CA ASN A 333 18.91 14.65 -18.06
C ASN A 333 19.15 13.53 -19.09
N ASN A 334 20.34 12.94 -19.10
CA ASN A 334 20.62 11.74 -19.87
C ASN A 334 21.26 10.70 -18.93
N ILE A 335 20.87 9.44 -19.07
CA ILE A 335 21.56 8.35 -18.38
C ILE A 335 22.53 7.73 -19.38
N ASP A 336 23.83 7.97 -19.19
CA ASP A 336 24.86 7.51 -20.09
C ASP A 336 26.18 7.12 -19.38
N VAL A 337 27.23 6.88 -20.18
CA VAL A 337 28.53 6.46 -19.65
C VAL A 337 29.20 7.50 -18.73
N LEU A 338 28.77 8.76 -18.77
CA LEU A 338 29.33 9.80 -17.90
C LEU A 338 28.82 9.60 -16.44
N ASP A 339 27.59 9.11 -16.29
CA ASP A 339 27.04 8.76 -14.99
C ASP A 339 27.74 7.57 -14.36
N VAL A 340 28.08 6.56 -15.17
CA VAL A 340 28.91 5.43 -14.74
C VAL A 340 30.27 5.93 -14.22
N VAL A 341 30.92 6.84 -14.95
CA VAL A 341 32.20 7.42 -14.52
C VAL A 341 32.04 8.21 -13.22
N GLN A 342 30.96 8.96 -13.07
CA GLN A 342 30.70 9.73 -11.84
C GLN A 342 30.41 8.81 -10.64
N SER A 343 29.60 7.76 -10.83
CA SER A 343 29.34 6.75 -9.81
C SER A 343 30.63 6.06 -9.33
N VAL A 344 31.52 5.71 -10.25
CA VAL A 344 32.84 5.17 -9.88
C VAL A 344 33.65 6.15 -9.05
N ASN A 345 33.62 7.45 -9.37
CA ASN A 345 34.31 8.47 -8.57
C ASN A 345 33.71 8.60 -7.17
N LEU A 346 32.40 8.51 -7.01
CA LEU A 346 31.73 8.50 -5.70
C LEU A 346 32.19 7.32 -4.85
N ILE A 347 32.25 6.11 -5.43
CA ILE A 347 32.78 4.92 -4.73
C ILE A 347 34.24 5.14 -4.28
N LEU A 348 35.07 5.73 -5.13
CA LEU A 348 36.47 5.95 -4.83
C LEU A 348 36.73 7.06 -3.78
N SER A 349 35.80 8.02 -3.68
CA SER A 349 35.87 9.12 -2.69
C SER A 349 35.14 8.80 -1.38
N ASP A 350 34.44 7.65 -1.31
CA ASP A 350 33.56 7.29 -0.19
C ASP A 350 32.44 8.33 0.05
N GLU A 351 31.95 8.91 -1.05
CA GLU A 351 30.87 9.89 -1.04
C GLU A 351 29.55 9.23 -1.48
N TYR A 352 28.43 9.60 -0.84
CA TYR A 352 27.11 9.10 -1.17
C TYR A 352 26.35 10.08 -2.08
N ASN A 353 25.71 9.57 -3.12
CA ASN A 353 24.75 10.28 -3.97
C ASN A 353 23.61 9.34 -4.29
N GLN A 354 22.40 9.68 -3.88
CA GLN A 354 21.22 8.86 -4.03
C GLN A 354 20.92 8.49 -5.51
N LEU A 355 21.29 9.34 -6.47
CA LEU A 355 21.11 9.05 -7.90
C LEU A 355 22.02 7.94 -8.42
N ALA A 356 23.09 7.60 -7.68
CA ALA A 356 24.02 6.54 -8.01
C ALA A 356 23.74 5.22 -7.25
N ASP A 357 22.85 5.24 -6.26
CA ASP A 357 22.39 4.07 -5.48
C ASP A 357 21.19 3.44 -6.20
N ILE A 358 21.50 2.64 -7.25
CA ILE A 358 20.49 2.14 -8.19
C ILE A 358 19.58 1.10 -7.53
N ASP A 359 20.08 0.30 -6.61
CA ASP A 359 19.31 -0.70 -5.89
C ASP A 359 18.69 -0.18 -4.58
N ASN A 360 18.90 1.13 -4.29
CA ASN A 360 18.35 1.85 -3.15
C ASN A 360 18.62 1.15 -1.80
N ASN A 361 19.81 0.54 -1.65
CA ASN A 361 20.21 -0.16 -0.45
C ASN A 361 21.00 0.70 0.56
N GLY A 362 21.20 2.00 0.25
CA GLY A 362 21.94 2.97 1.07
C GLY A 362 23.46 2.91 0.92
N ILE A 363 23.99 2.12 -0.02
CA ILE A 363 25.43 1.95 -0.24
C ILE A 363 25.73 1.99 -1.75
N ILE A 364 26.51 2.95 -2.22
CA ILE A 364 26.99 2.94 -3.59
C ILE A 364 28.18 1.99 -3.72
N ASN A 365 28.06 0.98 -4.58
CA ASN A 365 29.07 -0.03 -4.78
C ASN A 365 29.12 -0.52 -6.25
N ILE A 366 29.90 -1.57 -6.53
CA ILE A 366 30.05 -2.10 -7.90
C ILE A 366 28.74 -2.65 -8.48
N LEU A 367 27.77 -3.02 -7.63
CA LEU A 367 26.50 -3.57 -8.09
C LEU A 367 25.62 -2.49 -8.71
N ASP A 368 25.65 -1.27 -8.15
CA ASP A 368 24.98 -0.11 -8.73
C ASP A 368 25.56 0.25 -10.09
N ILE A 369 26.89 0.14 -10.23
CA ILE A 369 27.54 0.34 -11.52
C ILE A 369 27.04 -0.65 -12.57
N VAL A 370 26.87 -1.93 -12.21
CA VAL A 370 26.37 -2.96 -13.14
C VAL A 370 24.92 -2.64 -13.52
N GLN A 371 24.07 -2.32 -12.55
CA GLN A 371 22.68 -1.95 -12.82
C GLN A 371 22.56 -0.67 -13.66
N LEU A 372 23.39 0.34 -13.38
CA LEU A 372 23.43 1.57 -14.18
C LEU A 372 23.83 1.28 -15.63
N ILE A 373 24.76 0.36 -15.87
CA ILE A 373 25.12 -0.08 -17.22
C ILE A 373 23.95 -0.78 -17.91
N ASP A 374 23.15 -1.57 -17.19
CA ASP A 374 21.96 -2.24 -17.72
C ASP A 374 20.84 -1.24 -18.06
N LEU A 375 20.79 -0.07 -17.43
CA LEU A 375 19.87 1.02 -17.79
C LEU A 375 20.28 1.75 -19.09
N ILE A 376 21.57 1.68 -19.45
CA ILE A 376 22.14 2.37 -20.64
C ILE A 376 22.04 1.50 -21.91
N LEU A 377 22.06 0.17 -21.78
CA LEU A 377 22.08 -0.81 -22.88
C LEU A 377 20.67 -1.22 -23.32
#